data_25d52efc9f1f90622d5cbefbfc30ec03
#
_entry.id   25d52efc9f1f90622d5cbefbfc30ec03
#
_cell.length_a   1.000
_cell.length_b   1.000
_cell.length_c   1.000
_cell.angle_alpha   90.00
_cell.angle_beta   90.00
_cell.angle_gamma   90.00
#
_symmetry.space_group_name_H-M   'P 1'
#
loop_
_entity.id
_entity.type
_entity.pdbx_description
1 polymer ?
#
loop_
_entity_poly.entity_id
_entity_poly.type
_entity_poly.pdbx_seq_one_letter_code
_entity_poly.pdbx_strand_id
1 'polypeptide(L)'
;GYEVRNPFFKGCVAPKDITHIRQQERQADTCYLFEGFMDYLSFLTLRKQKQPQYSGLQGQDYMVLNSVSNLGKAMDRLSDYERIHCFFDNDQAGNKACLELQRTFSFRVRDASIHYSEYKDLNNFLCGRKAVEDKKNEVLVRPKPKRKGFGI
;
A
#
# COMPACT_ATOMS: atom_id res chain seq x y z
N GLY A 1 -12.17 -1.53 -14.66
CA GLY A 1 -12.48 -2.67 -13.80
C GLY A 1 -13.18 -2.25 -12.52
N TYR A 2 -13.82 -3.19 -11.88
CA TYR A 2 -14.55 -2.94 -10.62
C TYR A 2 -13.96 -3.83 -9.53
N GLU A 3 -13.71 -3.27 -8.35
CA GLU A 3 -13.40 -4.06 -7.16
C GLU A 3 -14.70 -4.39 -6.42
N VAL A 4 -14.89 -5.68 -6.12
CA VAL A 4 -16.02 -6.18 -5.34
C VAL A 4 -15.46 -6.72 -4.03
N ARG A 5 -15.97 -6.21 -2.91
CA ARG A 5 -15.47 -6.58 -1.59
C ARG A 5 -16.60 -6.69 -0.57
N ASN A 6 -16.56 -7.75 0.22
CA ASN A 6 -17.32 -7.89 1.44
C ASN A 6 -16.44 -8.54 2.53
N PRO A 7 -16.91 -8.76 3.76
CA PRO A 7 -16.10 -9.36 4.83
C PRO A 7 -15.50 -10.73 4.50
N PHE A 8 -16.08 -11.46 3.54
CA PHE A 8 -15.71 -12.84 3.21
C PHE A 8 -15.11 -12.99 1.82
N PHE A 9 -15.21 -11.96 0.97
CA PHE A 9 -14.82 -12.04 -0.43
C PHE A 9 -14.14 -10.76 -0.91
N LYS A 10 -13.03 -10.93 -1.62
CA LYS A 10 -12.38 -9.87 -2.40
C LYS A 10 -12.20 -10.36 -3.82
N GLY A 11 -12.81 -9.67 -4.76
CA GLY A 11 -12.69 -9.95 -6.19
C GLY A 11 -12.52 -8.69 -7.00
N CYS A 12 -12.08 -8.86 -8.25
CA CYS A 12 -11.95 -7.76 -9.19
C CYS A 12 -12.47 -8.20 -10.56
N VAL A 13 -13.27 -7.34 -11.16
CA VAL A 13 -13.63 -7.47 -12.58
C VAL A 13 -12.57 -6.75 -13.38
N ALA A 14 -11.87 -7.50 -14.24
CA ALA A 14 -10.78 -6.98 -15.08
C ALA A 14 -11.26 -5.93 -16.10
N PRO A 15 -10.35 -5.06 -16.59
CA PRO A 15 -8.95 -4.96 -16.21
C PRO A 15 -8.76 -4.13 -14.92
N LYS A 16 -7.78 -4.53 -14.09
CA LYS A 16 -7.27 -3.64 -13.03
C LYS A 16 -6.41 -2.56 -13.68
N ASP A 17 -6.76 -1.32 -13.42
CA ASP A 17 -5.99 -0.17 -13.89
C ASP A 17 -5.85 0.86 -12.78
N ILE A 18 -4.97 1.84 -12.98
CA ILE A 18 -4.80 2.95 -12.06
C ILE A 18 -6.04 3.85 -12.07
N THR A 19 -6.37 4.38 -10.91
CA THR A 19 -7.40 5.41 -10.74
C THR A 19 -6.71 6.72 -10.41
N HIS A 20 -6.92 7.75 -11.22
CA HIS A 20 -6.36 9.08 -11.00
C HIS A 20 -7.49 10.05 -10.67
N ILE A 21 -7.43 10.67 -9.51
CA ILE A 21 -8.46 11.57 -8.98
C ILE A 21 -7.86 12.95 -8.86
N ARG A 22 -8.26 13.85 -9.75
CA ARG A 22 -7.90 15.27 -9.70
C ARG A 22 -8.98 16.03 -8.95
N GLN A 23 -8.55 16.98 -8.13
CA GLN A 23 -9.46 17.79 -7.34
C GLN A 23 -9.81 19.12 -7.97
N GLN A 24 -8.98 19.57 -8.90
CA GLN A 24 -9.12 20.84 -9.58
C GLN A 24 -8.88 20.67 -11.08
N GLU A 25 -9.30 21.65 -11.89
CA GLU A 25 -9.00 21.68 -13.33
C GLU A 25 -7.48 21.73 -13.57
N ARG A 26 -6.76 22.48 -12.74
CA ARG A 26 -5.30 22.48 -12.74
C ARG A 26 -4.77 21.34 -11.87
N GLN A 27 -3.78 20.62 -12.37
CA GLN A 27 -3.07 19.60 -11.61
C GLN A 27 -2.42 20.20 -10.37
N ALA A 28 -2.54 19.50 -9.24
CA ALA A 28 -1.86 19.86 -7.99
C ALA A 28 -0.35 19.58 -8.07
N ASP A 29 0.45 20.26 -7.25
CA ASP A 29 1.90 20.00 -7.16
C ASP A 29 2.20 18.69 -6.41
N THR A 30 1.23 18.21 -5.62
CA THR A 30 1.37 17.03 -4.76
C THR A 30 0.40 15.93 -5.17
N CYS A 31 0.90 14.71 -5.29
CA CYS A 31 0.11 13.49 -5.48
C CYS A 31 0.24 12.58 -4.26
N TYR A 32 -0.88 12.08 -3.77
CA TYR A 32 -0.94 11.03 -2.77
C TYR A 32 -1.24 9.70 -3.48
N LEU A 33 -0.29 8.78 -3.40
CA LEU A 33 -0.29 7.51 -4.12
C LEU A 33 -0.60 6.36 -3.17
N PHE A 34 -1.64 5.61 -3.48
CA PHE A 34 -2.12 4.48 -2.69
C PHE A 34 -1.94 3.16 -3.45
N GLU A 35 -1.64 2.10 -2.72
CA GLU A 35 -1.60 0.76 -3.29
C GLU A 35 -3.01 0.27 -3.63
N GLY A 36 -3.94 0.39 -2.69
CA GLY A 36 -5.30 -0.09 -2.80
C GLY A 36 -6.36 0.98 -2.56
N PHE A 37 -7.56 0.74 -3.11
CA PHE A 37 -8.66 1.68 -2.99
C PHE A 37 -9.16 1.81 -1.53
N MET A 38 -9.07 0.73 -0.74
CA MET A 38 -9.46 0.78 0.67
C MET A 38 -8.54 1.67 1.50
N ASP A 39 -7.26 1.76 1.16
CA ASP A 39 -6.32 2.65 1.84
C ASP A 39 -6.61 4.11 1.50
N TYR A 40 -6.96 4.40 0.25
CA TYR A 40 -7.44 5.72 -0.14
C TYR A 40 -8.68 6.14 0.66
N LEU A 41 -9.70 5.28 0.79
CA LEU A 41 -10.89 5.58 1.59
C LEU A 41 -10.56 5.73 3.08
N SER A 42 -9.65 4.91 3.59
CA SER A 42 -9.17 5.02 4.97
C SER A 42 -8.46 6.34 5.23
N PHE A 43 -7.64 6.80 4.29
CA PHE A 43 -7.00 8.10 4.34
C PHE A 43 -8.03 9.24 4.44
N LEU A 44 -9.04 9.24 3.58
CA LEU A 44 -10.10 10.25 3.60
C LEU A 44 -10.86 10.25 4.93
N THR A 45 -11.13 9.07 5.47
CA THR A 45 -11.80 8.90 6.77
C THR A 45 -10.95 9.46 7.90
N LEU A 46 -9.68 9.09 7.98
CA LEU A 46 -8.74 9.58 8.99
C LEU A 46 -8.57 11.10 8.92
N ARG A 47 -8.47 11.63 7.72
CA ARG A 47 -8.33 13.07 7.51
C ARG A 47 -9.56 13.82 7.98
N LYS A 48 -10.76 13.34 7.67
CA LYS A 48 -12.02 13.91 8.14
C LYS A 48 -12.14 13.86 9.67
N GLN A 49 -11.72 12.77 10.30
CA GLN A 49 -11.73 12.62 11.76
C GLN A 49 -10.78 13.58 12.45
N LYS A 50 -9.58 13.78 11.91
CA LYS A 50 -8.55 14.66 12.50
C LYS A 50 -8.75 16.13 12.22
N GLN A 51 -9.34 16.47 11.10
CA GLN A 51 -9.53 17.85 10.62
C GLN A 51 -10.91 18.00 9.97
N PRO A 52 -11.99 18.00 10.76
CA PRO A 52 -13.36 18.06 10.23
C PRO A 52 -13.66 19.33 9.42
N GLN A 53 -12.95 20.44 9.70
CA GLN A 53 -13.09 21.71 9.01
C GLN A 53 -12.53 21.70 7.58
N TYR A 54 -11.66 20.76 7.26
CA TYR A 54 -11.18 20.60 5.90
C TYR A 54 -12.05 19.61 5.16
N SER A 55 -12.55 19.99 3.99
CA SER A 55 -13.31 19.09 3.11
C SER A 55 -12.50 17.90 2.58
N GLY A 56 -11.24 17.84 2.98
CA GLY A 56 -10.36 16.69 2.83
C GLY A 56 -9.69 16.54 1.47
N LEU A 57 -10.20 17.20 0.46
CA LEU A 57 -9.85 16.90 -0.91
C LEU A 57 -9.07 18.02 -1.61
N GLN A 58 -8.88 19.16 -0.94
CA GLN A 58 -8.25 20.33 -1.57
C GLN A 58 -6.72 20.32 -1.44
N GLY A 59 -6.04 20.70 -2.50
CA GLY A 59 -4.61 20.99 -2.52
C GLY A 59 -3.70 19.84 -2.95
N GLN A 60 -4.24 18.64 -3.18
CA GLN A 60 -3.49 17.50 -3.73
C GLN A 60 -4.35 16.63 -4.64
N ASP A 61 -3.71 15.97 -5.56
CA ASP A 61 -4.32 14.92 -6.36
C ASP A 61 -4.10 13.55 -5.71
N TYR A 62 -4.91 12.58 -6.10
CA TYR A 62 -4.82 11.21 -5.60
C TYR A 62 -4.66 10.23 -6.75
N MET A 63 -3.85 9.21 -6.53
CA MET A 63 -3.70 8.11 -7.47
C MET A 63 -3.76 6.79 -6.71
N VAL A 64 -4.54 5.84 -7.22
CA VAL A 64 -4.67 4.50 -6.68
C VAL A 64 -4.18 3.51 -7.71
N LEU A 65 -3.17 2.73 -7.36
CA LEU A 65 -2.59 1.73 -8.27
C LEU A 65 -3.53 0.55 -8.49
N ASN A 66 -4.36 0.21 -7.49
CA ASN A 66 -5.19 -1.00 -7.44
C ASN A 66 -4.38 -2.31 -7.47
N SER A 67 -3.09 -2.23 -7.61
CA SER A 67 -2.06 -3.25 -7.42
C SER A 67 -0.69 -2.60 -7.65
N VAL A 68 0.34 -2.98 -6.90
CA VAL A 68 1.73 -2.52 -7.14
C VAL A 68 2.24 -2.87 -8.54
N SER A 69 1.69 -3.91 -9.18
CA SER A 69 2.02 -4.28 -10.57
C SER A 69 1.66 -3.20 -11.59
N ASN A 70 0.79 -2.27 -11.23
CA ASN A 70 0.42 -1.13 -12.07
C ASN A 70 1.35 0.09 -11.91
N LEU A 71 2.39 -0.01 -11.06
CA LEU A 71 3.30 1.11 -10.81
C LEU A 71 3.92 1.65 -12.10
N GLY A 72 4.35 0.78 -13.01
CA GLY A 72 4.92 1.18 -14.29
C GLY A 72 3.99 2.08 -15.12
N LYS A 73 2.68 1.81 -15.08
CA LYS A 73 1.68 2.64 -15.78
C LYS A 73 1.48 4.03 -15.15
N ALA A 74 1.82 4.16 -13.87
CA ALA A 74 1.68 5.42 -13.15
C ALA A 74 2.87 6.36 -13.34
N MET A 75 4.05 5.83 -13.72
CA MET A 75 5.31 6.57 -13.73
C MET A 75 5.25 7.86 -14.56
N ASP A 76 4.72 7.80 -15.77
CA ASP A 76 4.62 8.98 -16.65
C ASP A 76 3.78 10.09 -16.01
N ARG A 77 2.64 9.72 -15.41
CA ARG A 77 1.75 10.68 -14.74
C ARG A 77 2.34 11.22 -13.45
N LEU A 78 3.12 10.41 -12.73
CA LEU A 78 3.80 10.82 -11.49
C LEU A 78 4.97 11.77 -11.77
N SER A 79 5.54 11.74 -12.97
CA SER A 79 6.64 12.64 -13.36
C SER A 79 6.29 14.12 -13.28
N ASP A 80 5.00 14.44 -13.43
CA ASP A 80 4.49 15.81 -13.43
C ASP A 80 4.31 16.42 -12.03
N TYR A 81 4.44 15.60 -10.96
CA TYR A 81 4.27 16.06 -9.59
C TYR A 81 5.60 16.44 -8.93
N GLU A 82 5.60 17.54 -8.19
CA GLU A 82 6.77 17.98 -7.41
C GLU A 82 6.95 17.13 -6.15
N ARG A 83 5.85 16.62 -5.59
CA ARG A 83 5.82 15.82 -4.36
C ARG A 83 4.91 14.61 -4.53
N ILE A 84 5.41 13.46 -4.14
CA ILE A 84 4.70 12.19 -4.18
C ILE A 84 4.76 11.56 -2.80
N HIS A 85 3.62 11.34 -2.17
CA HIS A 85 3.52 10.66 -0.89
C HIS A 85 2.97 9.26 -1.11
N CYS A 86 3.75 8.24 -0.75
CA CYS A 86 3.41 6.83 -0.96
C CYS A 86 2.76 6.23 0.29
N PHE A 87 1.54 5.73 0.14
CA PHE A 87 0.78 5.02 1.16
C PHE A 87 0.66 3.55 0.73
N PHE A 88 1.75 2.81 0.86
CA PHE A 88 1.84 1.42 0.44
C PHE A 88 1.75 0.48 1.65
N ASP A 89 1.48 -0.79 1.38
CA ASP A 89 1.47 -1.84 2.39
C ASP A 89 2.87 -2.02 3.00
N ASN A 90 2.92 -2.29 4.29
CA ASN A 90 4.16 -2.62 5.01
C ASN A 90 4.54 -4.09 4.77
N ASP A 91 4.70 -4.45 3.50
CA ASP A 91 5.16 -5.76 3.06
C ASP A 91 6.29 -5.62 2.02
N GLN A 92 6.81 -6.75 1.57
CA GLN A 92 7.93 -6.75 0.63
C GLN A 92 7.60 -6.06 -0.71
N ALA A 93 6.37 -6.22 -1.19
CA ALA A 93 5.95 -5.66 -2.47
C ALA A 93 5.79 -4.14 -2.38
N GLY A 94 5.13 -3.64 -1.33
CA GLY A 94 4.98 -2.21 -1.07
C GLY A 94 6.32 -1.51 -0.84
N ASN A 95 7.20 -2.12 -0.04
CA ASN A 95 8.55 -1.59 0.19
C ASN A 95 9.37 -1.50 -1.10
N LYS A 96 9.33 -2.54 -1.94
CA LYS A 96 10.02 -2.57 -3.23
C LYS A 96 9.49 -1.47 -4.15
N ALA A 97 8.17 -1.29 -4.22
CA ALA A 97 7.54 -0.27 -5.05
C ALA A 97 7.93 1.15 -4.58
N CYS A 98 7.96 1.40 -3.28
CA CYS A 98 8.41 2.68 -2.72
C CYS A 98 9.88 2.97 -3.06
N LEU A 99 10.76 1.98 -2.95
CA LEU A 99 12.17 2.11 -3.33
C LEU A 99 12.35 2.39 -4.82
N GLU A 100 11.55 1.77 -5.68
CA GLU A 100 11.57 2.02 -7.13
C GLU A 100 11.20 3.48 -7.44
N LEU A 101 10.16 4.00 -6.81
CA LEU A 101 9.77 5.40 -6.93
C LEU A 101 10.87 6.34 -6.43
N GLN A 102 11.48 6.05 -5.28
CA GLN A 102 12.57 6.85 -4.73
C GLN A 102 13.80 6.87 -5.64
N ARG A 103 14.11 5.75 -6.31
CA ARG A 103 15.20 5.71 -7.31
C ARG A 103 14.89 6.56 -8.53
N THR A 104 13.61 6.61 -8.95
CA THR A 104 13.20 7.36 -10.15
C THR A 104 13.05 8.85 -9.88
N PHE A 105 12.40 9.21 -8.77
CA PHE A 105 12.00 10.59 -8.48
C PHE A 105 12.75 11.23 -7.30
N SER A 106 13.69 10.50 -6.68
CA SER A 106 14.58 10.97 -5.62
C SER A 106 13.84 11.65 -4.46
N PHE A 107 14.25 12.88 -4.12
CA PHE A 107 13.73 13.64 -2.98
C PHE A 107 12.24 14.05 -3.10
N ARG A 108 11.65 13.91 -4.27
CA ARG A 108 10.22 14.18 -4.48
C ARG A 108 9.32 13.13 -3.81
N VAL A 109 9.86 11.93 -3.52
CA VAL A 109 9.11 10.81 -2.96
C VAL A 109 9.27 10.74 -1.45
N ARG A 110 8.14 10.69 -0.74
CA ARG A 110 8.08 10.46 0.70
C ARG A 110 7.30 9.19 0.99
N ASP A 111 7.90 8.32 1.77
CA ASP A 111 7.24 7.13 2.30
C ASP A 111 6.37 7.50 3.49
N ALA A 112 5.05 7.42 3.31
CA ALA A 112 4.08 7.69 4.36
C ALA A 112 3.73 6.44 5.18
N SER A 113 4.19 5.25 4.79
CA SER A 113 3.93 3.99 5.51
C SER A 113 4.52 3.99 6.92
N ILE A 114 5.52 4.83 7.18
CA ILE A 114 6.10 5.03 8.51
C ILE A 114 5.07 5.45 9.57
N HIS A 115 4.00 6.14 9.17
CA HIS A 115 2.95 6.61 10.08
C HIS A 115 2.04 5.48 10.57
N TYR A 116 2.08 4.33 9.92
CA TYR A 116 1.33 3.13 10.30
C TYR A 116 2.21 1.86 10.28
N SER A 117 3.48 2.00 10.67
CA SER A 117 4.49 0.95 10.60
C SER A 117 4.16 -0.31 11.43
N GLU A 118 3.33 -0.20 12.48
CA GLU A 118 2.86 -1.35 13.27
C GLU A 118 1.69 -2.11 12.63
N TYR A 119 1.22 -1.65 11.47
CA TYR A 119 0.07 -2.20 10.76
C TYR A 119 0.49 -2.62 9.36
N LYS A 120 -0.23 -3.60 8.80
CA LYS A 120 0.05 -4.06 7.45
C LYS A 120 -0.20 -2.95 6.42
N ASP A 121 -1.29 -2.23 6.56
CA ASP A 121 -1.75 -1.21 5.64
C ASP A 121 -2.51 -0.09 6.38
N LEU A 122 -2.86 0.96 5.68
CA LEU A 122 -3.55 2.11 6.25
C LEU A 122 -4.98 1.77 6.70
N ASN A 123 -5.65 0.83 6.03
CA ASN A 123 -6.97 0.35 6.44
C ASN A 123 -6.91 -0.39 7.77
N ASN A 124 -5.91 -1.24 7.97
CA ASN A 124 -5.68 -1.91 9.24
C ASN A 124 -5.37 -0.91 10.37
N PHE A 125 -4.62 0.15 10.06
CA PHE A 125 -4.39 1.24 11.01
C PHE A 125 -5.70 1.94 11.41
N LEU A 126 -6.54 2.30 10.45
CA LEU A 126 -7.86 2.91 10.73
C LEU A 126 -8.72 1.99 11.61
N CYS A 127 -8.69 0.69 11.35
CA CYS A 127 -9.49 -0.31 12.07
C CYS A 127 -8.85 -0.79 13.39
N GLY A 128 -7.64 -0.32 13.74
CA GLY A 128 -6.91 -0.75 14.94
C GLY A 128 -6.45 -2.21 14.89
N ARG A 129 -6.30 -2.80 13.70
CA ARG A 129 -5.89 -4.20 13.51
C ARG A 129 -4.37 -4.27 13.30
N LYS A 130 -3.61 -4.37 14.38
CA LYS A 130 -2.16 -4.55 14.29
C LYS A 130 -1.78 -5.80 13.48
N ALA A 131 -0.64 -5.72 12.80
CA ALA A 131 -0.05 -6.90 12.18
C ALA A 131 0.18 -7.94 13.30
N VAL A 132 -0.36 -9.14 13.10
CA VAL A 132 -0.02 -10.28 13.96
C VAL A 132 1.44 -10.55 13.65
N GLU A 133 2.31 -10.46 14.66
CA GLU A 133 3.62 -11.07 14.54
C GLU A 133 3.37 -12.55 14.25
N ASP A 134 3.59 -12.96 13.01
CA ASP A 134 3.73 -14.37 12.70
C ASP A 134 4.94 -14.85 13.52
N LYS A 135 4.69 -15.34 14.73
CA LYS A 135 5.61 -16.22 15.41
C LYS A 135 5.78 -17.37 14.44
N LYS A 136 6.81 -17.29 13.59
CA LYS A 136 7.33 -18.45 12.90
C LYS A 136 7.54 -19.46 13.98
N ASN A 137 6.62 -20.41 14.10
CA ASN A 137 6.89 -21.65 14.78
C ASN A 137 8.13 -22.18 14.08
N GLU A 138 9.29 -22.00 14.70
CA GLU A 138 10.44 -22.84 14.43
C GLU A 138 9.96 -24.25 14.74
N VAL A 139 9.51 -24.92 13.69
CA VAL A 139 9.36 -26.35 13.71
C VAL A 139 10.75 -26.86 13.95
N LEU A 140 11.06 -27.14 15.22
CA LEU A 140 12.21 -27.92 15.62
C LEU A 140 12.14 -29.21 14.82
N VAL A 141 12.87 -29.23 13.72
CA VAL A 141 13.09 -30.47 12.94
C VAL A 141 13.83 -31.39 13.87
N ARG A 142 13.09 -32.29 14.52
CA ARG A 142 13.70 -33.38 15.28
C ARG A 142 14.60 -34.15 14.32
N PRO A 143 15.90 -34.31 14.63
CA PRO A 143 16.79 -35.10 13.78
C PRO A 143 16.23 -36.51 13.71
N LYS A 144 16.06 -37.03 12.51
CA LYS A 144 15.67 -38.44 12.28
C LYS A 144 16.67 -39.35 12.97
N PRO A 145 16.24 -40.34 13.72
CA PRO A 145 17.16 -41.30 14.33
C PRO A 145 17.94 -42.02 13.22
N LYS A 146 19.27 -42.00 13.35
CA LYS A 146 20.15 -42.77 12.44
C LYS A 146 19.79 -44.25 12.59
N ARG A 147 19.30 -44.87 11.51
CA ARG A 147 19.18 -46.31 11.41
C ARG A 147 20.58 -46.90 11.57
N LYS A 148 20.81 -47.59 12.69
CA LYS A 148 21.97 -48.45 12.82
C LYS A 148 21.78 -49.60 11.84
N GLY A 149 22.61 -49.59 10.81
CA GLY A 149 22.70 -50.75 9.92
C GLY A 149 23.21 -51.94 10.73
N PHE A 150 22.46 -53.02 10.75
CA PHE A 150 22.99 -54.33 11.14
C PHE A 150 23.94 -54.80 10.04
N GLY A 151 25.24 -54.71 10.31
CA GLY A 151 26.23 -55.41 9.51
C GLY A 151 26.28 -56.87 9.95
N ILE A 152 26.14 -57.73 8.98
CA ILE A 152 26.58 -59.10 9.10
C ILE A 152 27.98 -59.17 8.49
#